data_a93308e2eb3987412c07eec459fa2f15
#
_entry.id   a93308e2eb3987412c07eec459fa2f15
#
_cell.length_a   1.000
_cell.length_b   1.000
_cell.length_c   1.000
_cell.angle_alpha   90.00
_cell.angle_beta   90.00
_cell.angle_gamma   90.00
#
_symmetry.space_group_name_H-M   'P 1'
#
loop_
_entity.id
_entity.type
_entity.pdbx_description
1 polymer ?
#
loop_
_entity_poly.entity_id
_entity_poly.type
_entity_poly.pdbx_seq_one_letter_code
_entity_poly.pdbx_strand_id
1 'polypeptide(L)'
;TGTNGKTTTSNLIADAVAASGATVVCNRAGNNMEPGVVGALLEARGNLKRTASSKRVGVFECDELYTVRVLPKLKPTYFVLLNLFRDQLDRYGEIDHTQEVIAHALELSPATTLIYNADDPLCASIAARVPNASIAFGIDGATGTESDRISDSRFCSQCNAPLEYDYVQYGQLGAYHCPSCGWARPALVRRVTGVELGCDGYGFDLVFGPDTDAPATHIATRYNGLYMVYNVAAAFFATHELGVNTALLQPTLDAYVPAGGRMGRWDIAGRTVEANLAKNPVGFDRQIQSIKTAGGRLCAFFLNDNDADGHDVSWIYDVDFERIADTPGLVAFAGGTRAHDMQVRLKYAGIDAAIISD
;
A
#
# COMPACT_ATOMS: atom_id res chain seq x y z
N THR A 1 7.12 -5.55 -1.64
CA THR A 1 7.35 -4.84 -0.38
C THR A 1 6.79 -3.42 -0.40
N GLY A 2 6.88 -2.67 0.70
CA GLY A 2 6.42 -1.29 0.90
C GLY A 2 5.63 -1.14 2.19
N THR A 3 5.60 0.04 2.79
CA THR A 3 4.98 0.27 4.10
C THR A 3 3.51 -0.16 4.13
N ASN A 4 2.74 0.19 3.11
CA ASN A 4 1.32 -0.12 3.01
C ASN A 4 1.01 -0.95 1.75
N GLY A 5 -0.02 -1.81 1.84
CA GLY A 5 -0.57 -2.54 0.69
C GLY A 5 0.07 -3.90 0.38
N LYS A 6 1.12 -4.31 1.07
CA LYS A 6 1.85 -5.58 0.83
C LYS A 6 0.94 -6.79 0.65
N THR A 7 0.10 -7.09 1.65
CA THR A 7 -0.77 -8.27 1.67
C THR A 7 -1.83 -8.23 0.57
N THR A 8 -2.45 -7.05 0.36
CA THR A 8 -3.43 -6.86 -0.70
C THR A 8 -2.83 -7.12 -2.07
N THR A 9 -1.70 -6.48 -2.36
CA THR A 9 -1.02 -6.60 -3.66
C THR A 9 -0.53 -8.03 -3.91
N SER A 10 0.13 -8.66 -2.93
CA SER A 10 0.64 -10.03 -3.09
C SER A 10 -0.50 -11.05 -3.29
N ASN A 11 -1.61 -10.92 -2.57
CA ASN A 11 -2.75 -11.79 -2.73
C ASN A 11 -3.43 -11.59 -4.10
N LEU A 12 -3.60 -10.35 -4.57
CA LEU A 12 -4.14 -10.08 -5.91
C LEU A 12 -3.25 -10.64 -7.02
N ILE A 13 -1.91 -10.49 -6.92
CA ILE A 13 -0.97 -11.12 -7.85
C ILE A 13 -1.15 -12.65 -7.85
N ALA A 14 -1.19 -13.24 -6.64
CA ALA A 14 -1.32 -14.69 -6.50
C ALA A 14 -2.63 -15.21 -7.09
N ASP A 15 -3.74 -14.50 -6.88
CA ASP A 15 -5.05 -14.88 -7.39
C ASP A 15 -5.13 -14.74 -8.92
N ALA A 16 -4.62 -13.64 -9.50
CA ALA A 16 -4.61 -13.44 -10.95
C ALA A 16 -3.71 -14.46 -11.66
N VAL A 17 -2.54 -14.78 -11.07
CA VAL A 17 -1.64 -15.82 -11.60
C VAL A 17 -2.28 -17.21 -11.49
N ALA A 18 -2.97 -17.52 -10.40
CA ALA A 18 -3.72 -18.77 -10.25
C ALA A 18 -4.86 -18.87 -11.26
N ALA A 19 -5.61 -17.80 -11.51
CA ALA A 19 -6.66 -17.73 -12.52
C ALA A 19 -6.14 -17.99 -13.94
N SER A 20 -4.85 -17.73 -14.21
CA SER A 20 -4.20 -18.07 -15.49
C SER A 20 -3.83 -19.56 -15.62
N GLY A 21 -4.14 -20.40 -14.63
CA GLY A 21 -3.86 -21.84 -14.61
C GLY A 21 -2.47 -22.22 -14.07
N ALA A 22 -1.71 -21.26 -13.51
CA ALA A 22 -0.43 -21.54 -12.88
C ALA A 22 -0.58 -22.11 -11.46
N THR A 23 0.38 -22.91 -11.03
CA THR A 23 0.50 -23.29 -9.60
C THR A 23 1.21 -22.18 -8.85
N VAL A 24 0.57 -21.61 -7.82
CA VAL A 24 1.10 -20.49 -7.04
C VAL A 24 1.57 -20.95 -5.66
N VAL A 25 2.72 -20.45 -5.23
CA VAL A 25 3.23 -20.53 -3.86
C VAL A 25 3.22 -19.12 -3.28
N CYS A 26 2.51 -18.91 -2.17
CA CYS A 26 2.34 -17.58 -1.58
C CYS A 26 2.24 -17.67 -0.04
N ASN A 27 2.84 -16.71 0.67
CA ASN A 27 2.70 -16.55 2.11
C ASN A 27 1.46 -15.70 2.47
N ARG A 28 0.27 -16.20 2.10
CA ARG A 28 -1.03 -15.49 2.14
C ARG A 28 -1.42 -14.91 3.51
N ALA A 29 -0.92 -15.49 4.59
CA ALA A 29 -1.22 -15.02 5.95
C ALA A 29 -0.50 -13.73 6.35
N GLY A 30 0.29 -13.12 5.44
CA GLY A 30 1.04 -11.90 5.72
C GLY A 30 2.29 -12.13 6.58
N ASN A 31 2.75 -13.37 6.71
CA ASN A 31 4.03 -13.70 7.37
C ASN A 31 5.18 -13.27 6.46
N ASN A 32 5.55 -11.99 6.50
CA ASN A 32 6.41 -11.30 5.55
C ASN A 32 7.91 -11.32 5.90
N MET A 33 8.28 -11.97 6.98
CA MET A 33 9.68 -12.20 7.36
C MET A 33 10.22 -13.50 6.72
N GLU A 34 11.55 -13.68 6.75
CA GLU A 34 12.22 -14.86 6.19
C GLU A 34 11.59 -16.21 6.61
N PRO A 35 11.24 -16.45 7.90
CA PRO A 35 10.57 -17.70 8.29
C PRO A 35 9.22 -17.93 7.58
N GLY A 36 8.46 -16.88 7.32
CA GLY A 36 7.18 -17.00 6.62
C GLY A 36 7.34 -17.38 5.15
N VAL A 37 8.36 -16.84 4.48
CA VAL A 37 8.71 -17.22 3.10
C VAL A 37 9.17 -18.68 3.04
N VAL A 38 10.04 -19.09 3.97
CA VAL A 38 10.51 -20.49 4.08
C VAL A 38 9.36 -21.44 4.39
N GLY A 39 8.45 -21.07 5.31
CA GLY A 39 7.27 -21.84 5.65
C GLY A 39 6.40 -22.12 4.42
N ALA A 40 6.08 -21.07 3.64
CA ALA A 40 5.29 -21.21 2.42
C ALA A 40 5.97 -22.13 1.38
N LEU A 41 7.29 -22.06 1.23
CA LEU A 41 8.04 -22.95 0.34
C LEU A 41 8.02 -24.41 0.81
N LEU A 42 8.13 -24.65 2.13
CA LEU A 42 8.07 -26.00 2.70
C LEU A 42 6.69 -26.63 2.55
N GLU A 43 5.61 -25.89 2.83
CA GLU A 43 4.23 -26.32 2.62
C GLU A 43 3.97 -26.67 1.15
N ALA A 44 4.46 -25.86 0.23
CA ALA A 44 4.32 -26.08 -1.19
C ALA A 44 5.07 -27.33 -1.70
N ARG A 45 6.15 -27.76 -1.03
CA ARG A 45 7.00 -28.87 -1.46
C ARG A 45 6.21 -30.16 -1.72
N GLY A 46 5.23 -30.47 -0.88
CA GLY A 46 4.36 -31.65 -1.01
C GLY A 46 3.41 -31.53 -2.22
N ASN A 47 2.84 -30.35 -2.42
CA ASN A 47 1.85 -30.07 -3.44
C ASN A 47 2.48 -29.91 -4.84
N LEU A 48 3.67 -29.33 -4.94
CA LEU A 48 4.39 -29.16 -6.20
C LEU A 48 4.76 -30.47 -6.92
N LYS A 49 4.87 -31.57 -6.17
CA LYS A 49 5.11 -32.92 -6.75
C LYS A 49 3.86 -33.53 -7.36
N ARG A 50 2.67 -33.04 -6.99
CA ARG A 50 1.35 -33.65 -7.32
C ARG A 50 0.61 -32.90 -8.41
N THR A 51 1.01 -31.66 -8.75
CA THR A 51 0.33 -30.82 -9.74
C THR A 51 0.92 -31.01 -11.13
N ALA A 52 0.04 -31.20 -12.11
CA ALA A 52 0.38 -31.37 -13.52
C ALA A 52 0.69 -30.03 -14.23
N SER A 53 0.50 -28.89 -13.58
CA SER A 53 0.74 -27.58 -14.19
C SER A 53 2.23 -27.39 -14.49
N SER A 54 2.53 -27.00 -15.73
CA SER A 54 3.90 -26.72 -16.19
C SER A 54 4.44 -25.38 -15.67
N LYS A 55 3.55 -24.41 -15.40
CA LYS A 55 3.93 -23.08 -14.92
C LYS A 55 3.78 -22.98 -13.40
N ARG A 56 4.87 -22.65 -12.72
CA ARG A 56 4.93 -22.48 -11.28
C ARG A 56 5.42 -21.09 -10.96
N VAL A 57 4.73 -20.36 -10.07
CA VAL A 57 5.07 -18.98 -9.71
C VAL A 57 5.08 -18.85 -8.19
N GLY A 58 6.16 -18.29 -7.66
CA GLY A 58 6.23 -17.85 -6.26
C GLY A 58 5.83 -16.39 -6.16
N VAL A 59 4.89 -16.07 -5.26
CA VAL A 59 4.48 -14.70 -4.94
C VAL A 59 4.65 -14.52 -3.44
N PHE A 60 5.60 -13.70 -3.03
CA PHE A 60 5.93 -13.55 -1.62
C PHE A 60 5.80 -12.10 -1.18
N GLU A 61 5.05 -11.86 -0.14
CA GLU A 61 5.13 -10.65 0.65
C GLU A 61 6.42 -10.66 1.45
N CYS A 62 7.18 -9.57 1.41
CA CYS A 62 8.43 -9.43 2.15
C CYS A 62 8.46 -8.09 2.88
N ASP A 63 8.82 -8.15 4.17
CA ASP A 63 9.08 -6.98 5.00
C ASP A 63 10.32 -6.23 4.48
N GLU A 64 10.32 -4.91 4.59
CA GLU A 64 11.33 -4.02 4.03
C GLU A 64 12.75 -4.39 4.51
N LEU A 65 12.91 -4.59 5.81
CA LEU A 65 14.22 -4.89 6.43
C LEU A 65 14.67 -6.34 6.18
N TYR A 66 13.73 -7.23 5.84
CA TYR A 66 14.06 -8.62 5.50
C TYR A 66 14.41 -8.82 4.02
N THR A 67 14.23 -7.82 3.18
CA THR A 67 14.57 -7.88 1.74
C THR A 67 16.02 -8.30 1.52
N VAL A 68 16.97 -7.76 2.28
CA VAL A 68 18.40 -8.09 2.20
C VAL A 68 18.71 -9.56 2.50
N ARG A 69 17.84 -10.25 3.24
CA ARG A 69 17.98 -11.68 3.55
C ARG A 69 17.31 -12.58 2.52
N VAL A 70 16.22 -12.09 1.94
CA VAL A 70 15.32 -12.87 1.07
C VAL A 70 15.75 -12.78 -0.39
N LEU A 71 15.98 -11.58 -0.94
CA LEU A 71 16.29 -11.39 -2.36
C LEU A 71 17.51 -12.15 -2.85
N PRO A 72 18.68 -12.14 -2.17
CA PRO A 72 19.86 -12.82 -2.64
C PRO A 72 19.70 -14.35 -2.74
N LYS A 73 18.78 -14.91 -1.93
CA LYS A 73 18.49 -16.35 -1.90
C LYS A 73 17.43 -16.75 -2.91
N LEU A 74 16.35 -15.99 -3.03
CA LEU A 74 15.24 -16.27 -3.95
C LEU A 74 15.55 -15.83 -5.38
N LYS A 75 16.31 -14.74 -5.57
CA LYS A 75 16.60 -14.13 -6.87
C LYS A 75 15.33 -13.97 -7.70
N PRO A 76 14.33 -13.23 -7.21
CA PRO A 76 13.05 -13.13 -7.88
C PRO A 76 13.20 -12.47 -9.25
N THR A 77 12.33 -12.84 -10.21
CA THR A 77 12.29 -12.18 -11.52
C THR A 77 11.85 -10.72 -11.39
N TYR A 78 10.86 -10.49 -10.56
CA TYR A 78 10.31 -9.15 -10.29
C TYR A 78 10.30 -8.85 -8.80
N PHE A 79 10.57 -7.60 -8.47
CA PHE A 79 10.42 -7.04 -7.14
C PHE A 79 9.51 -5.82 -7.21
N VAL A 80 8.37 -5.89 -6.52
CA VAL A 80 7.37 -4.81 -6.52
C VAL A 80 7.56 -3.93 -5.28
N LEU A 81 7.83 -2.65 -5.48
CA LEU A 81 7.98 -1.64 -4.43
C LEU A 81 6.80 -0.66 -4.49
N LEU A 82 5.95 -0.70 -3.46
CA LEU A 82 4.66 -0.01 -3.45
C LEU A 82 4.76 1.44 -2.98
N ASN A 83 5.34 1.64 -1.83
CA ASN A 83 5.46 2.95 -1.17
C ASN A 83 6.35 2.84 0.06
N LEU A 84 6.92 3.96 0.49
CA LEU A 84 7.68 4.07 1.72
C LEU A 84 7.16 5.26 2.53
N PHE A 85 6.51 4.98 3.64
CA PHE A 85 6.06 5.94 4.62
C PHE A 85 6.73 5.69 5.95
N ARG A 86 6.78 6.70 6.81
CA ARG A 86 7.16 6.50 8.19
C ARG A 86 6.24 5.46 8.82
N ASP A 87 6.83 4.40 9.34
CA ASP A 87 6.16 3.38 10.14
C ASP A 87 6.69 3.50 11.59
N GLN A 88 6.40 2.56 12.44
CA GLN A 88 6.82 2.54 13.85
C GLN A 88 8.34 2.70 13.96
N LEU A 89 8.81 3.83 14.52
CA LEU A 89 10.23 4.17 14.62
C LEU A 89 11.02 3.18 15.49
N ASP A 90 10.38 2.60 16.48
CA ASP A 90 10.95 1.57 17.37
C ASP A 90 11.29 0.26 16.62
N ARG A 91 10.63 -0.03 15.49
CA ARG A 91 10.86 -1.25 14.70
C ARG A 91 11.75 -1.04 13.49
N TYR A 92 11.59 0.08 12.79
CA TYR A 92 12.21 0.31 11.47
C TYR A 92 13.28 1.40 11.48
N GLY A 93 13.37 2.20 12.54
CA GLY A 93 14.26 3.35 12.58
C GLY A 93 13.83 4.41 11.55
N GLU A 94 14.81 5.16 11.05
CA GLU A 94 14.55 6.21 10.07
C GLU A 94 14.28 5.61 8.67
N ILE A 95 13.48 6.32 7.89
CA ILE A 95 13.05 5.90 6.55
C ILE A 95 14.25 5.75 5.58
N ASP A 96 15.31 6.55 5.80
CA ASP A 96 16.55 6.47 5.02
C ASP A 96 17.26 5.13 5.18
N HIS A 97 17.25 4.57 6.40
CA HIS A 97 17.80 3.23 6.64
C HIS A 97 17.02 2.16 5.86
N THR A 98 15.69 2.26 5.85
CA THR A 98 14.84 1.34 5.08
C THR A 98 15.14 1.43 3.57
N GLN A 99 15.34 2.63 3.03
CA GLN A 99 15.75 2.81 1.63
C GLN A 99 17.10 2.16 1.33
N GLU A 100 18.09 2.32 2.20
CA GLU A 100 19.42 1.72 2.03
C GLU A 100 19.37 0.19 2.05
N VAL A 101 18.60 -0.39 2.97
CA VAL A 101 18.42 -1.86 3.04
C VAL A 101 17.79 -2.40 1.76
N ILE A 102 16.75 -1.74 1.23
CA ILE A 102 16.09 -2.17 -0.01
C ILE A 102 17.04 -2.02 -1.22
N ALA A 103 17.74 -0.88 -1.33
CA ALA A 103 18.70 -0.66 -2.40
C ALA A 103 19.81 -1.72 -2.39
N HIS A 104 20.39 -1.99 -1.22
CA HIS A 104 21.40 -3.02 -1.07
C HIS A 104 20.88 -4.43 -1.41
N ALA A 105 19.63 -4.76 -1.03
CA ALA A 105 19.02 -6.03 -1.40
C ALA A 105 18.89 -6.20 -2.93
N LEU A 106 18.54 -5.13 -3.65
CA LEU A 106 18.45 -5.11 -5.10
C LEU A 106 19.83 -5.26 -5.76
N GLU A 107 20.87 -4.58 -5.25
CA GLU A 107 22.26 -4.75 -5.70
C GLU A 107 22.74 -6.19 -5.57
N LEU A 108 22.34 -6.88 -4.50
CA LEU A 108 22.64 -8.32 -4.30
C LEU A 108 21.83 -9.25 -5.23
N SER A 109 20.85 -8.73 -5.96
CA SER A 109 20.02 -9.46 -6.91
C SER A 109 19.88 -8.72 -8.25
N PRO A 110 20.98 -8.49 -8.99
CA PRO A 110 21.03 -7.56 -10.13
C PRO A 110 20.18 -7.99 -11.34
N ALA A 111 19.81 -9.27 -11.42
CA ALA A 111 18.93 -9.78 -12.48
C ALA A 111 17.43 -9.54 -12.19
N THR A 112 17.09 -9.10 -11.00
CA THR A 112 15.72 -8.79 -10.62
C THR A 112 15.26 -7.48 -11.26
N THR A 113 14.12 -7.48 -11.93
CA THR A 113 13.49 -6.26 -12.43
C THR A 113 12.67 -5.59 -11.31
N LEU A 114 12.92 -4.32 -11.05
CA LEU A 114 12.21 -3.50 -10.09
C LEU A 114 10.95 -2.89 -10.73
N ILE A 115 9.76 -3.23 -10.22
CA ILE A 115 8.50 -2.55 -10.54
C ILE A 115 8.22 -1.62 -9.37
N TYR A 116 8.19 -0.31 -9.59
CA TYR A 116 8.10 0.64 -8.49
C TYR A 116 7.08 1.76 -8.74
N ASN A 117 6.50 2.23 -7.65
CA ASN A 117 5.64 3.40 -7.65
C ASN A 117 6.47 4.66 -7.83
N ALA A 118 6.41 5.27 -9.02
CA ALA A 118 7.16 6.47 -9.35
C ALA A 118 6.55 7.75 -8.74
N ASP A 119 5.30 7.70 -8.31
CA ASP A 119 4.65 8.80 -7.59
C ASP A 119 5.23 8.98 -6.18
N ASP A 120 5.93 7.95 -5.66
CA ASP A 120 6.65 8.05 -4.38
C ASP A 120 8.11 8.46 -4.63
N PRO A 121 8.53 9.66 -4.18
CA PRO A 121 9.91 10.12 -4.33
C PRO A 121 10.94 9.18 -3.71
N LEU A 122 10.58 8.50 -2.61
CA LEU A 122 11.48 7.57 -1.91
C LEU A 122 11.70 6.28 -2.73
N CYS A 123 10.64 5.76 -3.34
CA CYS A 123 10.74 4.61 -4.25
C CYS A 123 11.53 4.97 -5.53
N ALA A 124 11.28 6.14 -6.09
CA ALA A 124 12.02 6.63 -7.27
C ALA A 124 13.49 6.87 -6.96
N SER A 125 13.82 7.35 -5.76
CA SER A 125 15.21 7.50 -5.30
C SER A 125 15.95 6.16 -5.23
N ILE A 126 15.31 5.08 -4.78
CA ILE A 126 15.89 3.74 -4.81
C ILE A 126 16.14 3.31 -6.26
N ALA A 127 15.13 3.43 -7.13
CA ALA A 127 15.25 3.04 -8.53
C ALA A 127 16.38 3.78 -9.26
N ALA A 128 16.64 5.04 -8.92
CA ALA A 128 17.72 5.83 -9.50
C ALA A 128 19.13 5.40 -9.05
N ARG A 129 19.25 4.69 -7.92
CA ARG A 129 20.55 4.31 -7.32
C ARG A 129 20.97 2.88 -7.66
N VAL A 130 20.03 2.00 -8.00
CA VAL A 130 20.32 0.57 -8.22
C VAL A 130 20.53 0.25 -9.69
N PRO A 131 21.37 -0.76 -10.04
CA PRO A 131 21.65 -1.13 -11.42
C PRO A 131 20.55 -1.95 -12.09
N ASN A 132 19.51 -2.29 -11.35
CA ASN A 132 18.43 -3.17 -11.79
C ASN A 132 17.60 -2.55 -12.93
N ALA A 133 17.19 -3.35 -13.90
CA ALA A 133 16.15 -2.93 -14.83
C ALA A 133 14.89 -2.52 -14.03
N SER A 134 14.22 -1.46 -14.46
CA SER A 134 13.10 -0.94 -13.69
C SER A 134 11.91 -0.55 -14.56
N ILE A 135 10.70 -0.67 -13.98
CA ILE A 135 9.41 -0.34 -14.58
C ILE A 135 8.70 0.63 -13.62
N ALA A 136 8.60 1.89 -14.02
CA ALA A 136 7.92 2.93 -13.28
C ALA A 136 6.40 2.85 -13.50
N PHE A 137 5.62 2.84 -12.41
CA PHE A 137 4.16 2.98 -12.50
C PHE A 137 3.68 4.12 -11.61
N GLY A 138 2.50 4.65 -11.90
CA GLY A 138 1.86 5.71 -11.12
C GLY A 138 0.52 6.12 -11.69
N ILE A 139 -0.13 7.10 -11.04
CA ILE A 139 -1.36 7.73 -11.52
C ILE A 139 -1.01 8.94 -12.36
N ASP A 140 -1.45 8.94 -13.62
CA ASP A 140 -1.19 10.01 -14.58
C ASP A 140 -2.34 11.02 -14.57
N GLY A 141 -2.15 12.08 -13.83
CA GLY A 141 -3.12 13.16 -13.62
C GLY A 141 -3.59 13.30 -12.17
N ALA A 142 -4.05 14.49 -11.81
CA ALA A 142 -4.60 14.78 -10.50
C ALA A 142 -5.96 14.10 -10.31
N THR A 143 -6.19 13.50 -9.13
CA THR A 143 -7.47 12.87 -8.78
C THR A 143 -8.41 13.80 -8.02
N GLY A 144 -7.99 15.04 -7.73
CA GLY A 144 -8.78 16.02 -7.00
C GLY A 144 -8.94 15.74 -5.50
N THR A 145 -8.12 14.84 -4.96
CA THR A 145 -8.07 14.60 -3.51
C THR A 145 -7.36 15.76 -2.80
N GLU A 146 -7.84 16.13 -1.61
CA GLU A 146 -7.17 17.11 -0.77
C GLU A 146 -5.79 16.57 -0.34
N SER A 147 -4.76 17.40 -0.40
CA SER A 147 -3.42 17.03 0.06
C SER A 147 -3.38 16.80 1.56
N ASP A 148 -2.70 15.75 1.98
CA ASP A 148 -2.45 15.49 3.39
C ASP A 148 -1.43 16.50 3.95
N ARG A 149 -1.53 16.83 5.25
CA ARG A 149 -0.57 17.69 5.92
C ARG A 149 0.79 17.00 6.12
N ILE A 150 0.80 15.67 6.07
CA ILE A 150 1.98 14.86 6.35
C ILE A 150 2.57 14.38 5.03
N SER A 151 3.84 14.71 4.83
CA SER A 151 4.68 14.19 3.76
C SER A 151 6.01 13.79 4.37
N ASP A 152 6.38 12.52 4.22
CA ASP A 152 7.67 11.99 4.68
C ASP A 152 8.81 12.31 3.70
N SER A 153 8.48 12.82 2.52
CA SER A 153 9.45 13.24 1.50
C SER A 153 9.18 14.67 1.06
N ARG A 154 9.67 15.63 1.85
CA ARG A 154 9.59 17.07 1.54
C ARG A 154 10.80 17.60 0.78
N PHE A 155 11.91 16.86 0.83
CA PHE A 155 13.18 17.29 0.31
C PHE A 155 13.68 16.35 -0.80
N CYS A 156 14.38 16.93 -1.76
CA CYS A 156 14.98 16.22 -2.87
C CYS A 156 16.07 15.27 -2.37
N SER A 157 15.99 14.00 -2.72
CA SER A 157 16.99 12.98 -2.37
C SER A 157 18.36 13.21 -3.04
N GLN A 158 18.44 14.11 -4.05
CA GLN A 158 19.67 14.40 -4.77
C GLN A 158 20.42 15.62 -4.22
N CYS A 159 19.70 16.68 -3.82
CA CYS A 159 20.33 17.95 -3.42
C CYS A 159 19.76 18.56 -2.14
N ASN A 160 18.83 17.87 -1.48
CA ASN A 160 18.18 18.29 -0.23
C ASN A 160 17.43 19.66 -0.31
N ALA A 161 17.13 20.16 -1.52
CA ALA A 161 16.23 21.29 -1.69
C ALA A 161 14.76 20.84 -1.52
N PRO A 162 13.85 21.73 -1.12
CA PRO A 162 12.42 21.40 -1.07
C PRO A 162 11.90 20.91 -2.42
N LEU A 163 11.07 19.87 -2.42
CA LEU A 163 10.35 19.41 -3.59
C LEU A 163 9.09 20.25 -3.82
N GLU A 164 8.78 20.51 -5.08
CA GLU A 164 7.53 21.09 -5.53
C GLU A 164 6.67 20.02 -6.20
N TYR A 165 5.35 20.14 -6.08
CA TYR A 165 4.40 19.19 -6.62
C TYR A 165 3.44 19.88 -7.58
N ASP A 166 3.28 19.31 -8.77
CA ASP A 166 2.22 19.70 -9.70
C ASP A 166 0.85 19.27 -9.17
N TYR A 167 0.80 18.09 -8.55
CA TYR A 167 -0.33 17.58 -7.78
C TYR A 167 0.12 16.50 -6.78
N VAL A 168 -0.61 16.39 -5.69
CA VAL A 168 -0.46 15.35 -4.69
C VAL A 168 -1.69 14.45 -4.74
N GLN A 169 -1.48 13.14 -4.75
CA GLN A 169 -2.57 12.18 -4.64
C GLN A 169 -2.89 11.90 -3.18
N TYR A 170 -1.84 11.56 -2.42
CA TYR A 170 -1.87 11.42 -0.97
C TYR A 170 -0.48 11.27 -0.32
N GLY A 171 -0.30 11.69 0.93
CA GLY A 171 1.00 11.72 1.59
C GLY A 171 2.02 12.46 0.73
N GLN A 172 3.08 11.77 0.32
CA GLN A 172 4.05 12.30 -0.64
C GLN A 172 3.86 11.79 -2.08
N LEU A 173 2.83 11.00 -2.35
CA LEU A 173 2.61 10.44 -3.69
C LEU A 173 2.01 11.49 -4.62
N GLY A 174 2.63 11.68 -5.79
CA GLY A 174 2.14 12.61 -6.79
C GLY A 174 3.15 12.91 -7.89
N ALA A 175 2.91 13.97 -8.64
CA ALA A 175 3.87 14.47 -9.61
C ALA A 175 4.73 15.55 -8.95
N TYR A 176 5.99 15.24 -8.73
CA TYR A 176 6.96 16.10 -8.04
C TYR A 176 8.12 16.45 -8.93
N HIS A 177 8.74 17.58 -8.61
CA HIS A 177 10.01 17.99 -9.19
C HIS A 177 10.83 18.83 -8.19
N CYS A 178 12.14 18.83 -8.39
CA CYS A 178 13.06 19.68 -7.64
C CYS A 178 13.42 20.92 -8.46
N PRO A 179 13.05 22.12 -8.02
CA PRO A 179 13.38 23.37 -8.75
C PRO A 179 14.88 23.68 -8.76
N SER A 180 15.64 23.05 -7.86
CA SER A 180 17.09 23.32 -7.71
C SER A 180 17.97 22.47 -8.62
N CYS A 181 17.72 21.14 -8.72
CA CYS A 181 18.56 20.23 -9.49
C CYS A 181 17.86 19.59 -10.70
N GLY A 182 16.55 19.82 -10.87
CA GLY A 182 15.79 19.25 -11.96
C GLY A 182 15.38 17.78 -11.78
N TRP A 183 15.71 17.14 -10.64
CA TRP A 183 15.21 15.80 -10.36
C TRP A 183 13.68 15.82 -10.26
N ALA A 184 13.03 14.88 -10.91
CA ALA A 184 11.57 14.86 -11.01
C ALA A 184 11.05 13.44 -11.01
N ARG A 185 9.74 13.30 -10.88
CA ARG A 185 9.04 12.03 -11.07
C ARG A 185 9.43 11.42 -12.43
N PRO A 186 9.94 10.18 -12.44
CA PRO A 186 10.27 9.51 -13.69
C PRO A 186 9.06 9.36 -14.61
N ALA A 187 9.31 9.29 -15.93
CA ALA A 187 8.26 8.99 -16.89
C ALA A 187 7.63 7.63 -16.60
N LEU A 188 6.31 7.58 -16.58
CA LEU A 188 5.57 6.37 -16.27
C LEU A 188 5.56 5.42 -17.48
N VAL A 189 6.03 4.20 -17.27
CA VAL A 189 5.96 3.09 -18.25
C VAL A 189 4.62 2.38 -18.15
N ARG A 190 4.05 2.32 -16.96
CA ARG A 190 2.73 1.76 -16.64
C ARG A 190 1.90 2.86 -15.98
N ARG A 191 0.71 3.14 -16.52
CA ARG A 191 -0.06 4.29 -16.08
C ARG A 191 -1.45 3.89 -15.61
N VAL A 192 -1.90 4.55 -14.57
CA VAL A 192 -3.31 4.61 -14.18
C VAL A 192 -3.87 5.93 -14.67
N THR A 193 -4.97 5.91 -15.39
CA THR A 193 -5.63 7.11 -15.92
C THR A 193 -7.13 7.07 -15.59
N GLY A 194 -7.82 8.17 -15.78
CA GLY A 194 -9.29 8.22 -15.66
C GLY A 194 -9.81 7.79 -14.29
N VAL A 195 -9.12 8.16 -13.19
CA VAL A 195 -9.57 7.76 -11.85
C VAL A 195 -10.87 8.50 -11.50
N GLU A 196 -11.94 7.73 -11.34
CA GLU A 196 -13.26 8.20 -10.91
C GLU A 196 -13.51 7.75 -9.47
N LEU A 197 -13.71 8.73 -8.58
CA LEU A 197 -13.91 8.50 -7.15
C LEU A 197 -15.41 8.46 -6.86
N GLY A 198 -15.97 7.27 -6.62
CA GLY A 198 -17.37 7.07 -6.25
C GLY A 198 -17.54 6.74 -4.77
N CYS A 199 -18.77 6.87 -4.26
CA CYS A 199 -19.13 6.47 -2.89
C CYS A 199 -19.15 4.94 -2.72
N ASP A 200 -19.43 4.19 -3.79
CA ASP A 200 -19.56 2.72 -3.77
C ASP A 200 -18.34 1.99 -4.36
N GLY A 201 -17.25 2.73 -4.58
CA GLY A 201 -16.02 2.21 -5.16
C GLY A 201 -15.41 3.14 -6.20
N TYR A 202 -14.30 2.74 -6.77
CA TYR A 202 -13.52 3.55 -7.72
C TYR A 202 -13.42 2.88 -9.06
N GLY A 203 -13.51 3.68 -10.14
CA GLY A 203 -13.20 3.27 -11.51
C GLY A 203 -11.89 3.89 -11.97
N PHE A 204 -11.10 3.18 -12.77
CA PHE A 204 -9.88 3.68 -13.39
C PHE A 204 -9.42 2.80 -14.53
N ASP A 205 -8.54 3.33 -15.37
CA ASP A 205 -8.01 2.63 -16.53
C ASP A 205 -6.53 2.29 -16.31
N LEU A 206 -6.14 1.05 -16.64
CA LEU A 206 -4.75 0.59 -16.65
C LEU A 206 -4.20 0.62 -18.07
N VAL A 207 -3.12 1.36 -18.28
CA VAL A 207 -2.40 1.46 -19.54
C VAL A 207 -1.05 0.74 -19.41
N PHE A 208 -0.85 -0.31 -20.23
CA PHE A 208 0.29 -1.21 -20.12
C PHE A 208 1.48 -0.87 -21.04
N GLY A 209 1.38 0.18 -21.82
CA GLY A 209 2.43 0.65 -22.73
C GLY A 209 2.92 2.04 -22.39
N PRO A 210 4.13 2.42 -22.87
CA PRO A 210 4.65 3.77 -22.70
C PRO A 210 3.91 4.79 -23.59
N ASP A 211 3.29 4.35 -24.68
CA ASP A 211 2.61 5.21 -25.64
C ASP A 211 1.31 5.75 -25.08
N THR A 212 0.98 7.00 -25.43
CA THR A 212 -0.27 7.64 -25.00
C THR A 212 -1.51 6.93 -25.53
N ASP A 213 -1.41 6.30 -26.70
CA ASP A 213 -2.50 5.62 -27.40
C ASP A 213 -2.54 4.09 -27.12
N ALA A 214 -1.75 3.62 -26.14
CA ALA A 214 -1.78 2.21 -25.76
C ALA A 214 -3.19 1.83 -25.25
N PRO A 215 -3.68 0.62 -25.58
CA PRO A 215 -5.00 0.19 -25.16
C PRO A 215 -5.11 0.16 -23.64
N ALA A 216 -6.18 0.74 -23.12
CA ALA A 216 -6.49 0.75 -21.69
C ALA A 216 -7.39 -0.43 -21.32
N THR A 217 -7.22 -0.92 -20.10
CA THR A 217 -8.11 -1.90 -19.49
C THR A 217 -8.83 -1.23 -18.33
N HIS A 218 -10.14 -1.09 -18.44
CA HIS A 218 -10.96 -0.52 -17.38
C HIS A 218 -11.07 -1.46 -16.18
N ILE A 219 -10.88 -0.91 -14.99
CA ILE A 219 -11.00 -1.62 -13.71
C ILE A 219 -11.97 -0.85 -12.82
N ALA A 220 -12.91 -1.58 -12.22
CA ALA A 220 -13.79 -1.06 -11.19
C ALA A 220 -13.56 -1.82 -9.89
N THR A 221 -13.44 -1.10 -8.79
CA THR A 221 -13.28 -1.68 -7.46
C THR A 221 -14.35 -1.18 -6.51
N ARG A 222 -14.94 -2.09 -5.71
CA ARG A 222 -15.85 -1.74 -4.61
C ARG A 222 -15.14 -1.22 -3.36
N TYR A 223 -13.81 -1.23 -3.36
CA TYR A 223 -13.01 -0.78 -2.23
C TYR A 223 -12.63 0.69 -2.40
N ASN A 224 -12.93 1.48 -1.39
CA ASN A 224 -12.66 2.91 -1.39
C ASN A 224 -11.20 3.21 -0.99
N GLY A 225 -10.71 4.37 -1.42
CA GLY A 225 -9.39 4.90 -1.11
C GLY A 225 -8.38 4.76 -2.25
N LEU A 226 -7.69 5.86 -2.56
CA LEU A 226 -6.64 5.88 -3.61
C LEU A 226 -5.53 4.86 -3.38
N TYR A 227 -5.22 4.52 -2.13
CA TYR A 227 -4.27 3.45 -1.82
C TYR A 227 -4.68 2.12 -2.46
N MET A 228 -5.98 1.85 -2.61
CA MET A 228 -6.45 0.64 -3.26
C MET A 228 -6.21 0.68 -4.76
N VAL A 229 -6.37 1.85 -5.40
CA VAL A 229 -6.02 2.05 -6.81
C VAL A 229 -4.54 1.71 -7.04
N TYR A 230 -3.63 2.23 -6.21
CA TYR A 230 -2.20 1.90 -6.30
C TYR A 230 -1.91 0.42 -6.08
N ASN A 231 -2.56 -0.22 -5.09
CA ASN A 231 -2.34 -1.64 -4.80
C ASN A 231 -2.82 -2.55 -5.94
N VAL A 232 -4.00 -2.25 -6.50
CA VAL A 232 -4.56 -2.96 -7.66
C VAL A 232 -3.69 -2.75 -8.90
N ALA A 233 -3.30 -1.50 -9.17
CA ALA A 233 -2.43 -1.16 -10.29
C ALA A 233 -1.09 -1.89 -10.21
N ALA A 234 -0.42 -1.84 -9.06
CA ALA A 234 0.84 -2.55 -8.82
C ALA A 234 0.70 -4.07 -9.05
N ALA A 235 -0.39 -4.67 -8.52
CA ALA A 235 -0.66 -6.08 -8.70
C ALA A 235 -0.87 -6.43 -10.17
N PHE A 236 -1.67 -5.64 -10.88
CA PHE A 236 -2.03 -5.96 -12.25
C PHE A 236 -0.92 -5.64 -13.26
N PHE A 237 -0.12 -4.62 -13.00
CA PHE A 237 1.10 -4.39 -13.78
C PHE A 237 2.12 -5.53 -13.58
N ALA A 238 2.31 -6.00 -12.35
CA ALA A 238 3.20 -7.14 -12.09
C ALA A 238 2.68 -8.44 -12.75
N THR A 239 1.37 -8.70 -12.75
CA THR A 239 0.78 -9.88 -13.39
C THR A 239 0.87 -9.81 -14.92
N HIS A 240 0.78 -8.61 -15.50
CA HIS A 240 1.01 -8.40 -16.92
C HIS A 240 2.44 -8.81 -17.33
N GLU A 241 3.46 -8.42 -16.55
CA GLU A 241 4.85 -8.83 -16.77
C GLU A 241 5.03 -10.35 -16.66
N LEU A 242 4.20 -11.04 -15.89
CA LEU A 242 4.15 -12.49 -15.80
C LEU A 242 3.39 -13.16 -16.95
N GLY A 243 2.82 -12.37 -17.89
CA GLY A 243 2.06 -12.84 -19.05
C GLY A 243 0.64 -13.29 -18.71
N VAL A 244 0.04 -12.77 -17.65
CA VAL A 244 -1.38 -12.98 -17.34
C VAL A 244 -2.24 -12.16 -18.30
N ASN A 245 -3.28 -12.79 -18.86
CA ASN A 245 -4.21 -12.10 -19.75
C ASN A 245 -5.01 -11.04 -18.98
N THR A 246 -5.07 -9.81 -19.49
CA THR A 246 -5.76 -8.68 -18.85
C THR A 246 -7.26 -8.94 -18.64
N ALA A 247 -7.88 -9.80 -19.45
CA ALA A 247 -9.28 -10.22 -19.27
C ALA A 247 -9.55 -10.93 -17.93
N LEU A 248 -8.51 -11.45 -17.26
CA LEU A 248 -8.65 -12.09 -15.93
C LEU A 248 -8.59 -11.09 -14.77
N LEU A 249 -8.19 -9.84 -15.00
CA LEU A 249 -7.91 -8.88 -13.93
C LEU A 249 -9.18 -8.45 -13.19
N GLN A 250 -10.21 -8.01 -13.91
CA GLN A 250 -11.47 -7.60 -13.28
C GLN A 250 -12.15 -8.76 -12.53
N PRO A 251 -12.34 -9.97 -13.12
CA PRO A 251 -12.89 -11.11 -12.37
C PRO A 251 -12.09 -11.49 -11.12
N THR A 252 -10.77 -11.34 -11.16
CA THR A 252 -9.91 -11.58 -9.99
C THR A 252 -10.20 -10.57 -8.88
N LEU A 253 -10.34 -9.29 -9.24
CA LEU A 253 -10.64 -8.23 -8.27
C LEU A 253 -12.05 -8.37 -7.69
N ASP A 254 -13.04 -8.77 -8.49
CA ASP A 254 -14.41 -9.00 -8.04
C ASP A 254 -14.50 -10.14 -7.01
N ALA A 255 -13.68 -11.17 -7.20
CA ALA A 255 -13.59 -12.30 -6.30
C ALA A 255 -12.71 -12.04 -5.07
N TYR A 256 -11.92 -10.96 -5.08
CA TYR A 256 -10.98 -10.67 -3.99
C TYR A 256 -11.71 -10.35 -2.69
N VAL A 257 -11.26 -10.97 -1.59
CA VAL A 257 -11.70 -10.69 -0.23
C VAL A 257 -10.48 -10.29 0.61
N PRO A 258 -10.47 -9.09 1.18
CA PRO A 258 -9.36 -8.64 2.04
C PRO A 258 -9.16 -9.57 3.23
N ALA A 259 -7.91 -9.88 3.53
CA ALA A 259 -7.54 -10.70 4.67
C ALA A 259 -7.23 -9.85 5.93
N GLY A 260 -7.36 -10.45 7.11
CA GLY A 260 -6.83 -9.90 8.36
C GLY A 260 -7.55 -8.67 8.89
N GLY A 261 -8.89 -8.62 8.82
CA GLY A 261 -9.68 -7.54 9.42
C GLY A 261 -9.59 -6.19 8.69
N ARG A 262 -9.00 -6.18 7.49
CA ARG A 262 -8.92 -4.99 6.63
C ARG A 262 -10.16 -4.88 5.78
N MET A 263 -10.75 -3.66 5.72
CA MET A 263 -11.94 -3.37 4.92
C MET A 263 -13.10 -4.35 5.20
N GLY A 264 -13.22 -4.81 6.44
CA GLY A 264 -14.34 -5.63 6.87
C GLY A 264 -15.63 -4.82 6.84
N ARG A 265 -16.68 -5.36 6.23
CA ARG A 265 -18.01 -4.73 6.18
C ARG A 265 -19.08 -5.75 6.53
N TRP A 266 -19.90 -5.38 7.49
CA TRP A 266 -21.00 -6.23 7.97
C TRP A 266 -22.29 -5.43 8.03
N ASP A 267 -23.41 -6.09 7.82
CA ASP A 267 -24.73 -5.57 8.18
C ASP A 267 -25.13 -6.17 9.54
N ILE A 268 -25.24 -5.32 10.54
CA ILE A 268 -25.62 -5.69 11.89
C ILE A 268 -26.89 -4.94 12.28
N ALA A 269 -28.00 -5.64 12.37
CA ALA A 269 -29.30 -5.07 12.71
C ALA A 269 -29.71 -3.88 11.80
N GLY A 270 -29.48 -4.02 10.48
CA GLY A 270 -29.81 -3.00 9.48
C GLY A 270 -28.88 -1.77 9.51
N ARG A 271 -27.70 -1.90 10.12
CA ARG A 271 -26.66 -0.88 10.12
C ARG A 271 -25.39 -1.44 9.49
N THR A 272 -24.81 -0.71 8.57
CA THR A 272 -23.50 -1.06 8.02
C THR A 272 -22.41 -0.74 9.04
N VAL A 273 -21.64 -1.75 9.41
CA VAL A 273 -20.45 -1.64 10.26
C VAL A 273 -19.24 -1.89 9.40
N GLU A 274 -18.29 -0.98 9.41
CA GLU A 274 -17.01 -1.12 8.72
C GLU A 274 -15.87 -1.14 9.75
N ALA A 275 -14.94 -2.08 9.61
CA ALA A 275 -13.74 -2.13 10.43
C ALA A 275 -12.49 -2.15 9.55
N ASN A 276 -11.55 -1.32 9.93
CA ASN A 276 -10.27 -1.19 9.24
C ASN A 276 -9.11 -1.19 10.23
N LEU A 277 -7.99 -1.75 9.79
CA LEU A 277 -6.74 -1.73 10.52
C LEU A 277 -5.83 -0.66 9.94
N ALA A 278 -5.38 0.26 10.78
CA ALA A 278 -4.33 1.22 10.50
C ALA A 278 -3.23 1.10 11.58
N LYS A 279 -1.98 1.23 11.20
CA LYS A 279 -0.82 1.08 12.10
C LYS A 279 0.24 2.17 11.94
N ASN A 280 -0.06 3.17 11.13
CA ASN A 280 0.77 4.35 10.91
C ASN A 280 -0.09 5.56 10.56
N PRO A 281 0.43 6.80 10.65
CA PRO A 281 -0.35 8.01 10.40
C PRO A 281 -1.02 8.03 9.05
N VAL A 282 -0.29 7.73 7.99
CA VAL A 282 -0.82 7.77 6.62
C VAL A 282 -1.95 6.75 6.41
N GLY A 283 -1.81 5.54 6.96
CA GLY A 283 -2.88 4.54 6.93
C GLY A 283 -4.13 4.99 7.69
N PHE A 284 -3.93 5.68 8.81
CA PHE A 284 -5.04 6.18 9.64
C PHE A 284 -5.76 7.37 8.98
N ASP A 285 -5.02 8.33 8.43
CA ASP A 285 -5.59 9.48 7.71
C ASP A 285 -6.50 9.05 6.55
N ARG A 286 -6.18 7.90 5.93
CA ARG A 286 -7.05 7.27 4.93
C ARG A 286 -8.40 6.85 5.49
N GLN A 287 -8.39 6.28 6.70
CA GLN A 287 -9.63 5.89 7.35
C GLN A 287 -10.44 7.13 7.77
N ILE A 288 -9.77 8.18 8.24
CA ILE A 288 -10.39 9.47 8.54
C ILE A 288 -11.07 10.05 7.30
N GLN A 289 -10.39 10.04 6.15
CA GLN A 289 -10.98 10.52 4.89
C GLN A 289 -12.18 9.65 4.45
N SER A 290 -12.10 8.34 4.62
CA SER A 290 -13.22 7.43 4.33
C SER A 290 -14.43 7.72 5.23
N ILE A 291 -14.22 7.96 6.53
CA ILE A 291 -15.27 8.33 7.47
C ILE A 291 -15.96 9.64 7.02
N LYS A 292 -15.18 10.66 6.65
CA LYS A 292 -15.69 11.95 6.17
C LYS A 292 -16.55 11.78 4.90
N THR A 293 -16.05 11.01 3.93
CA THR A 293 -16.74 10.78 2.65
C THR A 293 -18.02 9.96 2.81
N ALA A 294 -18.00 8.93 3.64
CA ALA A 294 -19.15 8.07 3.90
C ALA A 294 -20.20 8.71 4.82
N GLY A 295 -19.87 9.86 5.47
CA GLY A 295 -20.75 10.51 6.44
C GLY A 295 -20.97 9.68 7.70
N GLY A 296 -19.99 8.88 8.09
CA GLY A 296 -20.02 8.03 9.30
C GLY A 296 -20.17 8.90 10.55
N ARG A 297 -21.19 8.59 11.36
CA ARG A 297 -21.48 9.37 12.58
C ARG A 297 -21.11 8.65 13.86
N LEU A 298 -20.87 7.36 13.83
CA LEU A 298 -20.45 6.58 14.99
C LEU A 298 -19.11 5.94 14.69
N CYS A 299 -18.09 6.37 15.42
CA CYS A 299 -16.71 5.95 15.23
C CYS A 299 -16.14 5.39 16.53
N ALA A 300 -15.48 4.23 16.45
CA ALA A 300 -14.74 3.68 17.57
C ALA A 300 -13.27 3.51 17.16
N PHE A 301 -12.37 4.13 17.91
CA PHE A 301 -10.92 4.12 17.65
C PHE A 301 -10.23 3.26 18.72
N PHE A 302 -9.68 2.12 18.31
CA PHE A 302 -8.98 1.22 19.20
C PHE A 302 -7.46 1.37 19.01
N LEU A 303 -6.75 1.65 20.09
CA LEU A 303 -5.30 1.77 20.12
C LEU A 303 -4.72 0.74 21.08
N ASN A 304 -3.77 -0.05 20.58
CA ASN A 304 -3.09 -1.06 21.36
C ASN A 304 -1.56 -0.90 21.26
N ASP A 305 -0.84 -1.43 22.25
CA ASP A 305 0.62 -1.44 22.34
C ASP A 305 1.18 -2.83 22.64
N ASN A 306 0.47 -3.89 22.18
CA ASN A 306 1.00 -5.25 22.26
C ASN A 306 2.22 -5.42 21.34
N ASP A 307 3.00 -6.48 21.53
CA ASP A 307 4.22 -6.77 20.73
C ASP A 307 3.98 -6.73 19.20
N ALA A 308 2.79 -7.13 18.76
CA ALA A 308 2.41 -7.11 17.35
C ALA A 308 2.01 -5.70 16.83
N ASP A 309 1.57 -4.82 17.75
CA ASP A 309 1.09 -3.48 17.43
C ASP A 309 2.21 -2.43 17.43
N GLY A 310 3.35 -2.74 18.10
CA GLY A 310 4.41 -1.79 18.43
C GLY A 310 4.13 -1.02 19.71
N HIS A 311 5.18 -0.67 20.45
CA HIS A 311 5.05 -0.02 21.76
C HIS A 311 4.98 1.51 21.68
N ASP A 312 5.55 2.10 20.62
CA ASP A 312 5.46 3.54 20.39
C ASP A 312 4.09 3.88 19.77
N VAL A 313 3.26 4.58 20.55
CA VAL A 313 1.96 5.07 20.12
C VAL A 313 1.96 6.57 19.79
N SER A 314 3.11 7.24 19.87
CA SER A 314 3.22 8.68 19.64
C SER A 314 2.80 9.11 18.23
N TRP A 315 2.87 8.20 17.28
CA TRP A 315 2.46 8.43 15.89
C TRP A 315 0.99 8.87 15.73
N ILE A 316 0.12 8.59 16.72
CA ILE A 316 -1.28 9.05 16.67
C ILE A 316 -1.39 10.58 16.66
N TYR A 317 -0.37 11.31 17.14
CA TYR A 317 -0.34 12.77 17.11
C TYR A 317 -0.08 13.33 15.70
N ASP A 318 0.44 12.52 14.81
CA ASP A 318 0.62 12.84 13.39
C ASP A 318 -0.65 12.58 12.55
N VAL A 319 -1.67 11.92 13.10
CA VAL A 319 -2.96 11.67 12.43
C VAL A 319 -3.85 12.92 12.46
N ASP A 320 -4.43 13.30 11.32
CA ASP A 320 -5.28 14.49 11.17
C ASP A 320 -6.76 14.21 11.55
N PHE A 321 -7.01 13.93 12.84
CA PHE A 321 -8.37 13.74 13.36
C PHE A 321 -9.22 15.00 13.25
N GLU A 322 -8.61 16.17 13.17
CA GLU A 322 -9.25 17.47 13.01
C GLU A 322 -10.18 17.51 11.79
N ARG A 323 -9.92 16.69 10.76
CA ARG A 323 -10.76 16.59 9.55
C ARG A 323 -12.18 16.12 9.81
N ILE A 324 -12.43 15.39 10.88
CA ILE A 324 -13.75 14.86 11.22
C ILE A 324 -14.37 15.57 12.43
N ALA A 325 -13.65 16.49 13.07
CA ALA A 325 -14.13 17.20 14.27
C ALA A 325 -15.46 17.94 14.03
N ASP A 326 -15.61 18.56 12.85
CA ASP A 326 -16.81 19.32 12.49
C ASP A 326 -17.93 18.44 11.86
N THR A 327 -17.80 17.11 11.91
CA THR A 327 -18.83 16.21 11.36
C THR A 327 -20.11 16.29 12.20
N PRO A 328 -21.25 16.76 11.63
CA PRO A 328 -22.47 16.94 12.40
C PRO A 328 -22.99 15.62 12.99
N GLY A 329 -23.13 15.59 14.33
CA GLY A 329 -23.65 14.43 15.05
C GLY A 329 -22.65 13.28 15.18
N LEU A 330 -21.35 13.55 15.06
CA LEU A 330 -20.31 12.58 15.34
C LEU A 330 -20.36 12.10 16.79
N VAL A 331 -20.39 10.81 16.98
CA VAL A 331 -20.25 10.13 18.27
C VAL A 331 -18.99 9.30 18.22
N ALA A 332 -18.02 9.62 19.08
CA ALA A 332 -16.72 8.96 19.09
C ALA A 332 -16.51 8.14 20.36
N PHE A 333 -15.83 7.03 20.21
CA PHE A 333 -15.37 6.16 21.28
C PHE A 333 -13.88 5.87 21.15
N ALA A 334 -13.20 5.72 22.29
CA ALA A 334 -11.82 5.28 22.38
C ALA A 334 -11.75 3.95 23.13
N GLY A 335 -11.00 2.98 22.63
CA GLY A 335 -10.84 1.64 23.22
C GLY A 335 -9.44 1.09 23.06
N GLY A 336 -9.23 -0.14 23.55
CA GLY A 336 -7.94 -0.83 23.52
C GLY A 336 -7.06 -0.55 24.74
N THR A 337 -5.86 -1.14 24.76
CA THR A 337 -4.91 -1.03 25.87
C THR A 337 -4.47 0.42 26.13
N ARG A 338 -4.49 1.26 25.10
CA ARG A 338 -4.12 2.68 25.11
C ARG A 338 -5.31 3.62 24.86
N ALA A 339 -6.51 3.22 25.36
CA ALA A 339 -7.74 3.98 25.19
C ALA A 339 -7.63 5.43 25.68
N HIS A 340 -6.94 5.68 26.80
CA HIS A 340 -6.75 7.02 27.34
C HIS A 340 -5.86 7.91 26.46
N ASP A 341 -4.81 7.37 25.87
CA ASP A 341 -3.97 8.13 24.92
C ASP A 341 -4.77 8.53 23.67
N MET A 342 -5.58 7.61 23.15
CA MET A 342 -6.48 7.90 22.03
C MET A 342 -7.53 8.95 22.42
N GLN A 343 -8.15 8.84 23.59
CA GLN A 343 -9.10 9.83 24.07
C GLN A 343 -8.50 11.23 24.19
N VAL A 344 -7.26 11.32 24.74
CA VAL A 344 -6.53 12.58 24.84
C VAL A 344 -6.25 13.16 23.47
N ARG A 345 -5.77 12.33 22.51
CA ARG A 345 -5.53 12.78 21.14
C ARG A 345 -6.80 13.30 20.47
N LEU A 346 -7.92 12.58 20.59
CA LEU A 346 -9.21 13.02 20.05
C LEU A 346 -9.68 14.34 20.67
N LYS A 347 -9.49 14.50 21.96
CA LYS A 347 -9.82 15.76 22.66
C LYS A 347 -9.00 16.94 22.14
N TYR A 348 -7.69 16.74 21.83
CA TYR A 348 -6.87 17.78 21.20
C TYR A 348 -7.37 18.14 19.79
N ALA A 349 -7.99 17.19 19.08
CA ALA A 349 -8.62 17.44 17.79
C ALA A 349 -10.02 18.10 17.90
N GLY A 350 -10.51 18.37 19.11
CA GLY A 350 -11.86 18.91 19.31
C GLY A 350 -12.97 17.86 19.30
N ILE A 351 -12.64 16.57 19.46
CA ILE A 351 -13.58 15.45 19.45
C ILE A 351 -13.73 14.90 20.87
N ASP A 352 -14.92 15.00 21.45
CA ASP A 352 -15.23 14.32 22.69
C ASP A 352 -15.49 12.83 22.45
N ALA A 353 -14.69 11.96 23.09
CA ALA A 353 -14.81 10.51 22.97
C ALA A 353 -15.07 9.86 24.32
N ALA A 354 -16.03 8.94 24.37
CA ALA A 354 -16.23 8.08 25.54
C ALA A 354 -15.29 6.87 25.47
N ILE A 355 -14.81 6.41 26.65
CA ILE A 355 -13.99 5.19 26.71
C ILE A 355 -14.91 3.98 26.69
N ILE A 356 -14.59 3.00 25.85
CA ILE A 356 -15.16 1.65 25.90
C ILE A 356 -14.29 0.87 26.88
N SER A 357 -14.88 0.55 28.03
CA SER A 357 -14.28 -0.43 28.96
C SER A 357 -14.68 -1.85 28.54
N ASP A 358 -13.72 -2.76 28.59
CA ASP A 358 -13.96 -4.19 28.42
C ASP A 358 -14.96 -4.73 29.45
#